data_600d5fb8b48ef1fd24f43e5d8e5ee9b0
#
_entry.id   600d5fb8b48ef1fd24f43e5d8e5ee9b0
#
_cell.length_a   1.000
_cell.length_b   1.000
_cell.length_c   1.000
_cell.angle_alpha   90.00
_cell.angle_beta   90.00
_cell.angle_gamma   90.00
#
_symmetry.space_group_name_H-M   'P 1'
#
loop_
_entity.id
_entity.type
_entity.pdbx_description
1 polymer ?
#
loop_
_entity_poly.entity_id
_entity_poly.type
_entity_poly.pdbx_seq_one_letter_code
_entity_poly.pdbx_strand_id
1 'polypeptide(L)'
;MRFNLWEDCNRVPLTELLSFVVDNRGKTVPTAPSGHKLIATNCVTNNTLFPVYDKIRYLSEETYQTWFRAHPIPGDILFVNKGTPGRVCLVPDPVDFCIAQDMIALRADESKIYPKYLFTVLRSREIQQQIYNTNVGDVIPHFKKQFLDQLLIPIPERSIQESIGDLYYVLSLKAERNKKINDNLYAQAKAIFDNHFINIDAIPAGWRKGNLLDIANYLNGLAMQKFRPQGHEIGLPVLKIKELRQGSCDDSSELCSLSIKPEYIIHNGDVIFSWSGSLLVDIWCGGTCGLNQHLFKVTSDVYDKWFYYLWTAHHLARFIAIAADKATTMGHIKREELAKAEVLIPCEEDYTSFNSIMQPIFELIISNRIESRKLAALRDELLPKLMTGEIDVSDVQL
;
A
#
# COMPACT_ATOMS: atom_id res chain seq x y z
N MET A 1 20.88 0.04 -33.46
CA MET A 1 19.57 0.70 -33.31
C MET A 1 19.00 0.21 -32.00
N ARG A 2 18.49 1.06 -31.12
CA ARG A 2 17.79 0.60 -29.91
C ARG A 2 16.46 0.04 -30.34
N PHE A 3 16.13 -1.16 -29.92
CA PHE A 3 14.83 -1.79 -30.18
C PHE A 3 13.77 -1.16 -29.27
N ASN A 4 12.75 -0.54 -29.86
CA ASN A 4 11.65 0.11 -29.16
C ASN A 4 10.37 -0.69 -29.39
N LEU A 5 9.79 -1.29 -28.33
CA LEU A 5 8.58 -2.10 -28.43
C LEU A 5 7.42 -1.35 -29.09
N TRP A 6 7.32 -0.04 -28.88
CA TRP A 6 6.23 0.77 -29.44
C TRP A 6 6.41 1.17 -30.91
N GLU A 7 7.63 1.13 -31.41
CA GLU A 7 7.96 1.54 -32.78
C GLU A 7 8.28 0.34 -33.67
N ASP A 8 8.98 -0.66 -33.12
CA ASP A 8 9.55 -1.75 -33.90
C ASP A 8 8.70 -3.04 -33.88
N CYS A 9 7.71 -3.15 -32.97
CA CYS A 9 6.86 -4.33 -32.88
C CYS A 9 5.52 -4.16 -33.61
N ASN A 10 5.01 -5.29 -34.12
CA ASN A 10 3.61 -5.37 -34.52
C ASN A 10 2.70 -5.11 -33.32
N ARG A 11 1.63 -4.35 -33.52
CA ARG A 11 0.64 -4.04 -32.46
C ARG A 11 -0.67 -4.74 -32.79
N VAL A 12 -1.17 -5.46 -31.80
CA VAL A 12 -2.38 -6.28 -31.93
C VAL A 12 -3.45 -5.75 -30.97
N PRO A 13 -4.71 -5.64 -31.40
CA PRO A 13 -5.82 -5.30 -30.52
C PRO A 13 -5.89 -6.21 -29.29
N LEU A 14 -6.10 -5.65 -28.11
CA LEU A 14 -6.16 -6.44 -26.87
C LEU A 14 -7.18 -7.58 -26.97
N THR A 15 -8.31 -7.36 -27.62
CA THR A 15 -9.36 -8.38 -27.76
C THR A 15 -8.90 -9.64 -28.49
N GLU A 16 -7.95 -9.54 -29.41
CA GLU A 16 -7.41 -10.67 -30.15
C GLU A 16 -6.44 -11.53 -29.33
N LEU A 17 -5.92 -10.95 -28.23
CA LEU A 17 -4.96 -11.58 -27.34
C LEU A 17 -5.61 -12.29 -26.13
N LEU A 18 -6.94 -12.26 -26.07
CA LEU A 18 -7.70 -12.84 -24.96
C LEU A 18 -8.41 -14.11 -25.40
N SER A 19 -8.33 -15.14 -24.55
CA SER A 19 -9.11 -16.38 -24.71
C SER A 19 -10.50 -16.25 -24.08
N PHE A 20 -10.66 -15.42 -23.04
CA PHE A 20 -11.93 -15.21 -22.36
C PHE A 20 -11.98 -13.86 -21.62
N VAL A 21 -13.20 -13.34 -21.44
CA VAL A 21 -13.45 -12.15 -20.63
C VAL A 21 -14.58 -12.43 -19.64
N VAL A 22 -14.28 -12.41 -18.36
CA VAL A 22 -15.30 -12.47 -17.30
C VAL A 22 -16.00 -11.12 -17.22
N ASP A 23 -17.26 -11.07 -17.61
CA ASP A 23 -18.07 -9.86 -17.68
C ASP A 23 -19.45 -10.07 -17.03
N ASN A 24 -19.55 -9.69 -15.78
CA ASN A 24 -20.76 -9.81 -14.95
C ASN A 24 -21.57 -8.50 -14.86
N ARG A 25 -21.34 -7.57 -15.78
CA ARG A 25 -22.03 -6.26 -15.78
C ARG A 25 -23.51 -6.37 -16.16
N GLY A 26 -24.26 -5.35 -15.79
CA GLY A 26 -25.65 -5.16 -16.23
C GLY A 26 -26.67 -5.04 -15.12
N LYS A 27 -26.48 -5.71 -13.98
CA LYS A 27 -27.36 -5.60 -12.82
C LYS A 27 -26.56 -5.45 -11.53
N THR A 28 -27.14 -4.83 -10.53
CA THR A 28 -26.56 -4.80 -9.18
C THR A 28 -26.68 -6.19 -8.56
N VAL A 29 -25.56 -6.73 -8.11
CA VAL A 29 -25.55 -8.04 -7.45
C VAL A 29 -26.18 -7.94 -6.06
N PRO A 30 -27.06 -8.87 -5.67
CA PRO A 30 -27.59 -8.95 -4.31
C PRO A 30 -26.47 -9.23 -3.30
N THR A 31 -26.47 -8.51 -2.18
CA THR A 31 -25.47 -8.69 -1.13
C THR A 31 -26.07 -9.39 0.09
N ALA A 32 -25.21 -10.03 0.89
CA ALA A 32 -25.55 -10.72 2.12
C ALA A 32 -24.66 -10.25 3.28
N PRO A 33 -25.02 -10.49 4.55
CA PRO A 33 -24.18 -10.13 5.70
C PRO A 33 -22.85 -10.91 5.77
N SER A 34 -22.80 -12.11 5.19
CA SER A 34 -21.63 -12.99 5.17
C SER A 34 -21.69 -13.92 3.95
N GLY A 35 -20.61 -14.67 3.68
CA GLY A 35 -20.49 -15.62 2.58
C GLY A 35 -19.33 -15.33 1.66
N HIS A 36 -19.52 -15.45 0.34
CA HIS A 36 -18.47 -15.20 -0.65
C HIS A 36 -18.13 -13.71 -0.73
N LYS A 37 -16.85 -13.39 -0.77
CA LYS A 37 -16.37 -11.99 -0.89
C LYS A 37 -16.71 -11.43 -2.27
N LEU A 38 -17.25 -10.22 -2.28
CA LEU A 38 -17.45 -9.41 -3.48
C LEU A 38 -16.53 -8.19 -3.39
N ILE A 39 -15.52 -8.15 -4.25
CA ILE A 39 -14.63 -7.00 -4.34
C ILE A 39 -15.17 -5.95 -5.30
N ALA A 40 -14.83 -4.68 -5.04
CA ALA A 40 -15.18 -3.54 -5.84
C ALA A 40 -13.91 -2.86 -6.41
N THR A 41 -14.08 -1.79 -7.18
CA THR A 41 -12.97 -1.11 -7.87
C THR A 41 -11.91 -0.52 -6.94
N ASN A 42 -12.29 -0.20 -5.67
CA ASN A 42 -11.35 0.24 -4.64
C ASN A 42 -10.34 -0.84 -4.23
N CYS A 43 -10.66 -2.12 -4.47
CA CYS A 43 -9.76 -3.24 -4.21
C CYS A 43 -8.67 -3.41 -5.28
N VAL A 44 -8.79 -2.76 -6.45
CA VAL A 44 -7.84 -2.86 -7.56
C VAL A 44 -7.01 -1.60 -7.67
N THR A 45 -5.69 -1.76 -7.63
CA THR A 45 -4.72 -0.66 -7.73
C THR A 45 -3.52 -1.08 -8.56
N ASN A 46 -2.88 -0.14 -9.25
CA ASN A 46 -1.64 -0.42 -9.99
C ASN A 46 -0.40 -0.57 -9.07
N ASN A 47 -0.54 -0.31 -7.77
CA ASN A 47 0.58 -0.38 -6.83
C ASN A 47 0.77 -1.78 -6.22
N THR A 48 -0.24 -2.66 -6.29
CA THR A 48 -0.19 -4.02 -5.73
C THR A 48 -0.30 -5.07 -6.83
N LEU A 49 0.28 -6.23 -6.62
CA LEU A 49 0.21 -7.33 -7.58
C LEU A 49 -1.19 -7.96 -7.58
N PHE A 50 -1.79 -8.11 -6.40
CA PHE A 50 -3.11 -8.71 -6.17
C PHE A 50 -4.09 -7.69 -5.57
N PRO A 51 -5.41 -7.97 -5.58
CA PRO A 51 -6.39 -7.10 -4.95
C PRO A 51 -6.11 -6.87 -3.46
N VAL A 52 -6.39 -5.65 -3.00
CA VAL A 52 -6.39 -5.31 -1.57
C VAL A 52 -7.82 -5.31 -1.07
N TYR A 53 -8.10 -6.08 -0.01
CA TYR A 53 -9.45 -6.17 0.54
C TYR A 53 -9.78 -4.94 1.39
N ASP A 54 -10.46 -3.98 0.77
CA ASP A 54 -10.98 -2.77 1.44
C ASP A 54 -12.49 -2.66 1.20
N LYS A 55 -13.26 -2.53 2.28
CA LYS A 55 -14.72 -2.38 2.26
C LYS A 55 -15.41 -3.43 1.39
N ILE A 56 -15.01 -4.69 1.55
CA ILE A 56 -15.59 -5.82 0.85
C ILE A 56 -17.05 -6.02 1.25
N ARG A 57 -17.85 -6.49 0.30
CA ARG A 57 -19.22 -6.95 0.51
C ARG A 57 -19.25 -8.48 0.44
N TYR A 58 -20.36 -9.07 0.83
CA TYR A 58 -20.52 -10.52 0.79
C TYR A 58 -21.75 -10.93 0.00
N LEU A 59 -21.74 -12.17 -0.47
CA LEU A 59 -22.80 -12.81 -1.27
C LEU A 59 -23.22 -14.12 -0.61
N SER A 60 -24.51 -14.47 -0.72
CA SER A 60 -24.97 -15.80 -0.38
C SER A 60 -24.45 -16.84 -1.37
N GLU A 61 -24.43 -18.12 -0.95
CA GLU A 61 -24.10 -19.25 -1.83
C GLU A 61 -25.01 -19.29 -3.06
N GLU A 62 -26.32 -19.06 -2.88
CA GLU A 62 -27.31 -19.02 -3.96
C GLU A 62 -26.94 -17.94 -5.00
N THR A 63 -26.60 -16.72 -4.54
CA THR A 63 -26.20 -15.62 -5.43
C THR A 63 -24.89 -15.98 -6.15
N TYR A 64 -23.94 -16.61 -5.47
CA TYR A 64 -22.69 -17.07 -6.05
C TYR A 64 -22.92 -18.05 -7.21
N GLN A 65 -23.82 -19.01 -7.05
CA GLN A 65 -24.08 -20.06 -8.04
C GLN A 65 -24.98 -19.59 -9.21
N THR A 66 -25.90 -18.62 -8.97
CA THR A 66 -26.96 -18.36 -9.95
C THR A 66 -26.87 -17.00 -10.63
N TRP A 67 -26.23 -16.01 -10.02
CA TRP A 67 -26.22 -14.63 -10.53
C TRP A 67 -25.12 -14.38 -11.54
N PHE A 68 -23.92 -14.99 -11.35
CA PHE A 68 -22.73 -14.73 -12.16
C PHE A 68 -22.77 -15.50 -13.47
N ARG A 69 -22.28 -14.86 -14.54
CA ARG A 69 -22.08 -15.52 -15.84
C ARG A 69 -20.78 -16.32 -15.87
N ALA A 70 -19.77 -15.84 -15.16
CA ALA A 70 -18.47 -16.48 -15.01
C ALA A 70 -17.75 -15.94 -13.78
N HIS A 71 -16.75 -16.69 -13.31
CA HIS A 71 -15.87 -16.29 -12.24
C HIS A 71 -14.43 -16.15 -12.76
N PRO A 72 -13.63 -15.23 -12.18
CA PRO A 72 -12.21 -15.16 -12.47
C PRO A 72 -11.50 -16.44 -12.00
N ILE A 73 -10.44 -16.81 -12.69
CA ILE A 73 -9.53 -17.89 -12.28
C ILE A 73 -8.13 -17.35 -12.00
N PRO A 74 -7.25 -18.10 -11.31
CA PRO A 74 -5.88 -17.67 -11.05
C PRO A 74 -5.17 -17.24 -12.34
N GLY A 75 -4.45 -16.09 -12.29
CA GLY A 75 -3.73 -15.52 -13.43
C GLY A 75 -4.56 -14.63 -14.34
N ASP A 76 -5.89 -14.61 -14.23
CA ASP A 76 -6.70 -13.59 -14.91
C ASP A 76 -6.28 -12.18 -14.47
N ILE A 77 -6.40 -11.20 -15.36
CA ILE A 77 -6.10 -9.79 -15.07
C ILE A 77 -7.41 -9.06 -14.77
N LEU A 78 -7.60 -8.63 -13.53
CA LEU A 78 -8.70 -7.72 -13.22
C LEU A 78 -8.45 -6.37 -13.88
N PHE A 79 -9.47 -5.83 -14.55
CA PHE A 79 -9.43 -4.54 -15.22
C PHE A 79 -10.62 -3.70 -14.79
N VAL A 80 -10.34 -2.53 -14.21
CA VAL A 80 -11.38 -1.58 -13.78
C VAL A 80 -11.89 -0.81 -14.99
N ASN A 81 -13.20 -0.83 -15.19
CA ASN A 81 -13.86 -0.13 -16.29
C ASN A 81 -14.41 1.25 -15.91
N LYS A 82 -14.80 1.45 -14.64
CA LYS A 82 -15.50 2.66 -14.21
C LYS A 82 -14.98 3.18 -12.86
N GLY A 83 -14.98 4.49 -12.70
CA GLY A 83 -14.46 5.20 -11.53
C GLY A 83 -12.96 5.47 -11.67
N THR A 84 -12.16 4.43 -11.79
CA THR A 84 -10.70 4.52 -12.03
C THR A 84 -10.28 3.58 -13.16
N PRO A 85 -10.73 3.83 -14.40
CA PRO A 85 -10.47 2.93 -15.53
C PRO A 85 -8.98 2.71 -15.75
N GLY A 86 -8.63 1.48 -16.16
CA GLY A 86 -7.25 1.11 -16.43
C GLY A 86 -6.46 0.62 -15.22
N ARG A 87 -7.01 0.67 -14.01
CA ARG A 87 -6.37 -0.04 -12.90
C ARG A 87 -6.47 -1.54 -13.12
N VAL A 88 -5.35 -2.22 -12.91
CA VAL A 88 -5.24 -3.68 -13.11
C VAL A 88 -4.48 -4.35 -11.97
N CYS A 89 -4.88 -5.58 -11.64
CA CYS A 89 -4.12 -6.49 -10.79
C CYS A 89 -4.37 -7.93 -11.22
N LEU A 90 -3.52 -8.85 -10.77
CA LEU A 90 -3.69 -10.28 -11.06
C LEU A 90 -4.66 -10.93 -10.07
N VAL A 91 -5.36 -11.95 -10.55
CA VAL A 91 -6.15 -12.84 -9.71
C VAL A 91 -5.20 -13.85 -9.03
N PRO A 92 -5.18 -13.92 -7.69
CA PRO A 92 -4.31 -14.84 -6.95
C PRO A 92 -4.79 -16.29 -7.02
N ASP A 93 -3.93 -17.21 -6.60
CA ASP A 93 -4.26 -18.60 -6.32
C ASP A 93 -4.14 -18.86 -4.80
N PRO A 94 -5.21 -19.33 -4.11
CA PRO A 94 -6.59 -19.55 -4.60
C PRO A 94 -7.39 -18.26 -4.80
N VAL A 95 -8.45 -18.33 -5.61
CA VAL A 95 -9.42 -17.23 -5.77
C VAL A 95 -10.47 -17.36 -4.68
N ASP A 96 -10.62 -16.34 -3.84
CA ASP A 96 -11.58 -16.31 -2.72
C ASP A 96 -12.59 -15.15 -2.82
N PHE A 97 -12.78 -14.59 -4.02
CA PHE A 97 -13.67 -13.46 -4.27
C PHE A 97 -14.41 -13.57 -5.61
N CYS A 98 -15.47 -12.79 -5.73
CA CYS A 98 -16.19 -12.53 -6.97
C CYS A 98 -16.00 -11.10 -7.42
N ILE A 99 -16.22 -10.85 -8.72
CA ILE A 99 -16.26 -9.51 -9.32
C ILE A 99 -17.62 -9.28 -9.96
N ALA A 100 -18.14 -8.05 -9.84
CA ALA A 100 -19.40 -7.66 -10.47
C ALA A 100 -19.20 -6.47 -11.41
N GLN A 101 -20.20 -5.61 -11.52
CA GLN A 101 -20.15 -4.39 -12.33
C GLN A 101 -18.92 -3.51 -12.05
N ASP A 102 -18.57 -2.67 -13.01
CA ASP A 102 -17.49 -1.69 -12.97
C ASP A 102 -16.07 -2.27 -13.14
N MET A 103 -15.92 -3.59 -13.21
CA MET A 103 -14.69 -4.28 -13.59
C MET A 103 -14.97 -5.55 -14.39
N ILE A 104 -13.95 -6.02 -15.09
CA ILE A 104 -13.92 -7.31 -15.82
C ILE A 104 -12.65 -8.06 -15.45
N ALA A 105 -12.60 -9.37 -15.74
CA ALA A 105 -11.34 -10.10 -15.72
C ALA A 105 -10.98 -10.55 -17.14
N LEU A 106 -9.73 -10.29 -17.53
CA LEU A 106 -9.17 -10.58 -18.84
C LEU A 106 -8.30 -11.83 -18.72
N ARG A 107 -8.63 -12.87 -19.50
CA ARG A 107 -7.83 -14.10 -19.59
C ARG A 107 -7.01 -14.06 -20.85
N ALA A 108 -5.70 -14.02 -20.71
CA ALA A 108 -4.79 -14.05 -21.85
C ALA A 108 -4.92 -15.36 -22.64
N ASP A 109 -4.73 -15.31 -23.95
CA ASP A 109 -4.50 -16.47 -24.78
C ASP A 109 -2.98 -16.75 -24.81
N GLU A 110 -2.55 -17.74 -24.02
CA GLU A 110 -1.13 -18.05 -23.86
C GLU A 110 -0.43 -18.44 -25.17
N SER A 111 -1.18 -18.88 -26.17
CA SER A 111 -0.63 -19.17 -27.50
C SER A 111 -0.27 -17.90 -28.28
N LYS A 112 -0.80 -16.74 -27.89
CA LYS A 112 -0.62 -15.47 -28.56
C LYS A 112 0.23 -14.47 -27.77
N ILE A 113 0.11 -14.48 -26.45
CA ILE A 113 0.81 -13.54 -25.58
C ILE A 113 1.17 -14.17 -24.23
N TYR A 114 2.32 -13.81 -23.68
CA TYR A 114 2.71 -14.21 -22.33
C TYR A 114 1.86 -13.46 -21.28
N PRO A 115 1.13 -14.14 -20.38
CA PRO A 115 0.19 -13.48 -19.47
C PRO A 115 0.80 -12.40 -18.58
N LYS A 116 2.00 -12.66 -18.02
CA LYS A 116 2.70 -11.68 -17.17
C LYS A 116 3.17 -10.46 -17.98
N TYR A 117 3.53 -10.66 -19.24
CA TYR A 117 3.86 -9.56 -20.15
C TYR A 117 2.62 -8.70 -20.43
N LEU A 118 1.48 -9.31 -20.77
CA LEU A 118 0.23 -8.58 -20.98
C LEU A 118 -0.13 -7.74 -19.74
N PHE A 119 -0.05 -8.33 -18.55
CA PHE A 119 -0.26 -7.61 -17.30
C PHE A 119 0.69 -6.42 -17.14
N THR A 120 1.97 -6.61 -17.46
CA THR A 120 3.00 -5.56 -17.38
C THR A 120 2.72 -4.43 -18.35
N VAL A 121 2.42 -4.76 -19.61
CA VAL A 121 2.10 -3.77 -20.65
C VAL A 121 0.85 -2.97 -20.33
N LEU A 122 -0.18 -3.60 -19.76
CA LEU A 122 -1.39 -2.89 -19.33
C LEU A 122 -1.11 -1.83 -18.25
N ARG A 123 0.00 -1.95 -17.52
CA ARG A 123 0.47 -0.94 -16.54
C ARG A 123 1.42 0.10 -17.13
N SER A 124 1.87 -0.07 -18.37
CA SER A 124 2.76 0.89 -19.02
C SER A 124 2.08 2.25 -19.20
N ARG A 125 2.90 3.30 -19.21
CA ARG A 125 2.43 4.68 -19.39
C ARG A 125 1.64 4.84 -20.68
N GLU A 126 2.09 4.19 -21.74
CA GLU A 126 1.51 4.29 -23.09
C GLU A 126 0.10 3.70 -23.13
N ILE A 127 -0.11 2.52 -22.55
CA ILE A 127 -1.45 1.92 -22.47
C ILE A 127 -2.36 2.71 -21.51
N GLN A 128 -1.84 3.15 -20.39
CA GLN A 128 -2.59 3.99 -19.46
C GLN A 128 -3.03 5.31 -20.14
N GLN A 129 -2.18 5.88 -21.01
CA GLN A 129 -2.53 7.06 -21.79
C GLN A 129 -3.58 6.76 -22.86
N GLN A 130 -3.53 5.61 -23.55
CA GLN A 130 -4.57 5.17 -24.48
C GLN A 130 -5.91 5.04 -23.77
N ILE A 131 -5.93 4.41 -22.58
CA ILE A 131 -7.14 4.26 -21.75
C ILE A 131 -7.68 5.65 -21.35
N TYR A 132 -6.81 6.55 -20.91
CA TYR A 132 -7.20 7.90 -20.53
C TYR A 132 -7.84 8.67 -21.68
N ASN A 133 -7.25 8.61 -22.87
CA ASN A 133 -7.74 9.31 -24.07
C ASN A 133 -9.06 8.74 -24.59
N THR A 134 -9.36 7.48 -24.29
CA THR A 134 -10.58 6.77 -24.73
C THR A 134 -11.71 6.85 -23.69
N ASN A 135 -11.45 7.46 -22.54
CA ASN A 135 -12.43 7.62 -21.49
C ASN A 135 -13.62 8.48 -21.94
N VAL A 136 -14.82 8.03 -21.57
CA VAL A 136 -16.07 8.78 -21.74
C VAL A 136 -16.69 9.06 -20.36
N GLY A 137 -17.22 10.26 -20.17
CA GLY A 137 -17.91 10.68 -18.95
C GLY A 137 -17.16 11.75 -18.19
N ASP A 138 -17.80 12.93 -18.09
CA ASP A 138 -17.20 14.12 -17.45
C ASP A 138 -17.18 14.03 -15.92
N VAL A 139 -18.12 13.29 -15.31
CA VAL A 139 -18.27 13.20 -13.85
C VAL A 139 -17.68 11.90 -13.30
N ILE A 140 -17.91 10.76 -13.95
CA ILE A 140 -17.35 9.48 -13.59
C ILE A 140 -16.67 8.87 -14.80
N PRO A 141 -15.33 8.80 -14.81
CA PRO A 141 -14.59 8.20 -15.91
C PRO A 141 -15.06 6.77 -16.18
N HIS A 142 -15.28 6.43 -17.44
CA HIS A 142 -15.76 5.13 -17.86
C HIS A 142 -15.09 4.68 -19.16
N PHE A 143 -14.37 3.58 -19.10
CA PHE A 143 -13.82 2.88 -20.26
C PHE A 143 -14.81 1.77 -20.69
N LYS A 144 -15.45 1.94 -21.85
CA LYS A 144 -16.42 0.95 -22.34
C LYS A 144 -15.69 -0.28 -22.89
N LYS A 145 -16.27 -1.47 -22.70
CA LYS A 145 -15.71 -2.75 -23.19
C LYS A 145 -15.44 -2.73 -24.71
N GLN A 146 -16.28 -2.06 -25.47
CA GLN A 146 -16.10 -1.92 -26.93
C GLN A 146 -14.80 -1.21 -27.34
N PHE A 147 -14.12 -0.56 -26.40
CA PHE A 147 -12.84 0.10 -26.65
C PHE A 147 -11.63 -0.77 -26.33
N LEU A 148 -11.83 -2.02 -25.86
CA LEU A 148 -10.73 -2.96 -25.67
C LEU A 148 -9.99 -3.29 -26.96
N ASP A 149 -10.68 -3.26 -28.10
CA ASP A 149 -10.11 -3.44 -29.45
C ASP A 149 -9.22 -2.28 -29.90
N GLN A 150 -9.39 -1.10 -29.29
CA GLN A 150 -8.58 0.08 -29.56
C GLN A 150 -7.29 0.13 -28.76
N LEU A 151 -7.15 -0.72 -27.74
CA LEU A 151 -5.90 -0.86 -27.00
C LEU A 151 -4.94 -1.74 -27.80
N LEU A 152 -3.93 -1.10 -28.38
CA LEU A 152 -2.96 -1.74 -29.25
C LEU A 152 -1.74 -2.17 -28.45
N ILE A 153 -1.56 -3.48 -28.29
CA ILE A 153 -0.51 -4.11 -27.50
C ILE A 153 0.66 -4.47 -28.42
N PRO A 154 1.90 -4.03 -28.14
CA PRO A 154 3.06 -4.43 -28.90
C PRO A 154 3.40 -5.92 -28.62
N ILE A 155 3.72 -6.67 -29.67
CA ILE A 155 4.02 -8.10 -29.58
C ILE A 155 5.46 -8.35 -30.04
N PRO A 156 6.45 -8.28 -29.13
CA PRO A 156 7.82 -8.70 -29.41
C PRO A 156 7.93 -10.23 -29.44
N GLU A 157 9.13 -10.74 -29.72
CA GLU A 157 9.44 -12.16 -29.59
C GLU A 157 9.12 -12.69 -28.19
N ARG A 158 8.74 -13.97 -28.10
CA ARG A 158 8.30 -14.61 -26.86
C ARG A 158 9.34 -14.50 -25.73
N SER A 159 10.61 -14.65 -26.04
CA SER A 159 11.71 -14.48 -25.07
C SER A 159 11.75 -13.12 -24.42
N ILE A 160 11.51 -12.06 -25.19
CA ILE A 160 11.44 -10.68 -24.71
C ILE A 160 10.20 -10.49 -23.82
N GLN A 161 9.05 -11.06 -24.23
CA GLN A 161 7.84 -11.03 -23.41
C GLN A 161 8.05 -11.68 -22.04
N GLU A 162 8.70 -12.85 -22.02
CA GLU A 162 9.00 -13.59 -20.79
C GLU A 162 9.95 -12.80 -19.90
N SER A 163 11.05 -12.27 -20.45
CA SER A 163 12.00 -11.48 -19.68
C SER A 163 11.38 -10.24 -19.03
N ILE A 164 10.59 -9.46 -19.79
CA ILE A 164 9.92 -8.25 -19.26
C ILE A 164 8.84 -8.64 -18.25
N GLY A 165 8.00 -9.62 -18.59
CA GLY A 165 6.89 -10.03 -17.75
C GLY A 165 7.36 -10.66 -16.44
N ASP A 166 8.37 -11.51 -16.47
CA ASP A 166 8.92 -12.15 -15.29
C ASP A 166 9.67 -11.18 -14.40
N LEU A 167 10.49 -10.28 -14.95
CA LEU A 167 11.18 -9.26 -14.16
C LEU A 167 10.19 -8.38 -13.39
N TYR A 168 9.18 -7.86 -14.08
CA TYR A 168 8.15 -7.04 -13.44
C TYR A 168 7.37 -7.82 -12.38
N TYR A 169 7.01 -9.06 -12.69
CA TYR A 169 6.28 -9.95 -11.79
C TYR A 169 7.08 -10.30 -10.53
N VAL A 170 8.35 -10.68 -10.67
CA VAL A 170 9.20 -11.10 -9.54
C VAL A 170 9.42 -9.93 -8.58
N LEU A 171 9.71 -8.72 -9.08
CA LEU A 171 9.85 -7.52 -8.24
C LEU A 171 8.55 -7.22 -7.48
N SER A 172 7.42 -7.31 -8.16
CA SER A 172 6.09 -7.08 -7.55
C SER A 172 5.74 -8.17 -6.54
N LEU A 173 6.04 -9.44 -6.85
CA LEU A 173 5.76 -10.57 -5.98
C LEU A 173 6.59 -10.53 -4.70
N LYS A 174 7.86 -10.13 -4.79
CA LYS A 174 8.73 -9.98 -3.60
C LYS A 174 8.17 -8.90 -2.66
N ALA A 175 7.74 -7.75 -3.19
CA ALA A 175 7.11 -6.71 -2.39
C ALA A 175 5.80 -7.18 -1.72
N GLU A 176 4.98 -7.96 -2.45
CA GLU A 176 3.75 -8.56 -1.91
C GLU A 176 4.02 -9.59 -0.81
N ARG A 177 5.05 -10.43 -0.99
CA ARG A 177 5.49 -11.40 0.03
C ARG A 177 5.98 -10.69 1.29
N ASN A 178 6.79 -9.66 1.15
CA ASN A 178 7.27 -8.85 2.28
C ASN A 178 6.10 -8.27 3.08
N LYS A 179 5.05 -7.78 2.39
CA LYS A 179 3.85 -7.29 3.05
C LYS A 179 3.17 -8.39 3.87
N LYS A 180 2.93 -9.57 3.30
CA LYS A 180 2.32 -10.72 4.00
C LYS A 180 3.15 -11.17 5.20
N ILE A 181 4.49 -11.19 5.05
CA ILE A 181 5.40 -11.51 6.15
C ILE A 181 5.24 -10.46 7.26
N ASN A 182 5.21 -9.18 6.93
CA ASN A 182 5.07 -8.10 7.90
C ASN A 182 3.72 -8.13 8.63
N ASP A 183 2.62 -8.41 7.91
CA ASP A 183 1.30 -8.56 8.52
C ASP A 183 1.30 -9.69 9.57
N ASN A 184 1.96 -10.82 9.27
CA ASN A 184 2.10 -11.95 10.18
C ASN A 184 3.01 -11.59 11.38
N LEU A 185 4.18 -11.01 11.14
CA LEU A 185 5.11 -10.58 12.19
C LEU A 185 4.45 -9.58 13.15
N TYR A 186 3.70 -8.62 12.61
CA TYR A 186 2.97 -7.65 13.43
C TYR A 186 1.87 -8.32 14.26
N ALA A 187 1.13 -9.27 13.68
CA ALA A 187 0.11 -10.04 14.41
C ALA A 187 0.73 -10.84 15.57
N GLN A 188 1.88 -11.48 15.35
CA GLN A 188 2.62 -12.19 16.39
C GLN A 188 3.12 -11.24 17.49
N ALA A 189 3.76 -10.13 17.11
CA ALA A 189 4.24 -9.13 18.07
C ALA A 189 3.08 -8.56 18.92
N LYS A 190 1.95 -8.26 18.27
CA LYS A 190 0.75 -7.78 18.95
C LYS A 190 0.18 -8.83 19.91
N ALA A 191 0.13 -10.09 19.52
CA ALA A 191 -0.35 -11.17 20.40
C ALA A 191 0.56 -11.34 21.64
N ILE A 192 1.88 -11.28 21.48
CA ILE A 192 2.83 -11.29 22.59
C ILE A 192 2.58 -10.10 23.51
N PHE A 193 2.47 -8.91 22.93
CA PHE A 193 2.22 -7.69 23.70
C PHE A 193 0.88 -7.75 24.45
N ASP A 194 -0.20 -8.12 23.78
CA ASP A 194 -1.53 -8.20 24.41
C ASP A 194 -1.53 -9.22 25.56
N ASN A 195 -0.90 -10.38 25.39
CA ASN A 195 -0.88 -11.42 26.42
C ASN A 195 -0.08 -11.03 27.68
N HIS A 196 1.01 -10.29 27.49
CA HIS A 196 1.93 -9.99 28.60
C HIS A 196 1.74 -8.61 29.22
N PHE A 197 1.12 -7.66 28.50
CA PHE A 197 0.97 -6.29 28.97
C PHE A 197 -0.48 -5.84 29.13
N ILE A 198 -1.43 -6.44 28.40
CA ILE A 198 -2.83 -6.00 28.38
C ILE A 198 -3.74 -7.00 29.12
N ASN A 199 -3.66 -8.28 28.77
CA ASN A 199 -4.56 -9.33 29.25
C ASN A 199 -3.99 -10.03 30.50
N ILE A 200 -3.53 -9.25 31.48
CA ILE A 200 -2.97 -9.77 32.72
C ILE A 200 -3.93 -9.55 33.88
N ASP A 201 -4.09 -10.56 34.75
CA ASP A 201 -4.97 -10.49 35.93
C ASP A 201 -4.34 -9.67 37.06
N ALA A 202 -3.03 -9.69 37.17
CA ALA A 202 -2.28 -8.97 38.19
C ALA A 202 -0.95 -8.46 37.66
N ILE A 203 -0.52 -7.31 38.16
CA ILE A 203 0.78 -6.73 37.78
C ILE A 203 1.90 -7.60 38.32
N PRO A 204 2.85 -8.09 37.50
CA PRO A 204 3.97 -8.91 37.95
C PRO A 204 4.86 -8.18 38.99
N ALA A 205 5.54 -8.94 39.82
CA ALA A 205 6.47 -8.38 40.82
C ALA A 205 7.58 -7.58 40.11
N GLY A 206 7.91 -6.41 40.65
CA GLY A 206 8.92 -5.52 40.07
C GLY A 206 8.44 -4.65 38.89
N TRP A 207 7.24 -4.88 38.39
CA TRP A 207 6.64 -4.01 37.37
C TRP A 207 5.99 -2.78 38.01
N ARG A 208 5.93 -1.68 37.27
CA ARG A 208 5.29 -0.45 37.75
C ARG A 208 4.31 0.13 36.72
N LYS A 209 3.32 0.86 37.20
CA LYS A 209 2.48 1.71 36.36
C LYS A 209 3.21 2.99 36.01
N GLY A 210 3.01 3.44 34.80
CA GLY A 210 3.44 4.72 34.26
C GLY A 210 2.45 5.22 33.22
N ASN A 211 2.88 6.15 32.42
CA ASN A 211 2.10 6.69 31.31
C ASN A 211 2.98 6.82 30.03
N LEU A 212 2.39 7.18 28.92
CA LEU A 212 3.12 7.29 27.65
C LEU A 212 4.31 8.27 27.70
N LEU A 213 4.23 9.32 28.52
CA LEU A 213 5.32 10.30 28.65
C LEU A 213 6.46 9.78 29.55
N ASP A 214 6.24 8.73 30.32
CA ASP A 214 7.29 8.07 31.11
C ASP A 214 8.15 7.12 30.27
N ILE A 215 7.64 6.70 29.11
CA ILE A 215 8.33 5.74 28.23
C ILE A 215 8.84 6.36 26.92
N ALA A 216 8.31 7.52 26.50
CA ALA A 216 8.71 8.15 25.26
C ALA A 216 8.54 9.67 25.28
N ASN A 217 9.33 10.34 24.43
CA ASN A 217 9.18 11.74 24.11
C ASN A 217 8.34 11.90 22.83
N TYR A 218 7.40 12.84 22.85
CA TYR A 218 6.51 13.18 21.74
C TYR A 218 6.86 14.57 21.23
N LEU A 219 7.76 14.65 20.24
CA LEU A 219 8.21 15.89 19.63
C LEU A 219 7.18 16.33 18.59
N ASN A 220 6.53 17.48 18.82
CA ASN A 220 5.61 18.06 17.85
C ASN A 220 6.37 18.66 16.66
N GLY A 221 5.89 18.41 15.43
CA GLY A 221 6.50 18.94 14.23
C GLY A 221 6.32 20.45 14.04
N LEU A 222 6.81 20.96 12.92
CA LEU A 222 6.84 22.38 12.59
C LEU A 222 5.73 22.78 11.61
N ALA A 223 5.32 24.03 11.66
CA ALA A 223 4.49 24.67 10.65
C ALA A 223 5.33 24.87 9.36
N MET A 224 5.43 23.81 8.56
CA MET A 224 6.37 23.71 7.43
C MET A 224 6.18 24.78 6.34
N GLN A 225 5.01 25.44 6.29
CA GLN A 225 4.81 26.62 5.44
C GLN A 225 5.76 27.77 5.77
N LYS A 226 6.34 27.82 6.99
CA LYS A 226 7.34 28.82 7.41
C LYS A 226 8.78 28.42 7.05
N PHE A 227 8.99 27.23 6.58
CA PHE A 227 10.29 26.63 6.30
C PHE A 227 10.36 26.14 4.83
N ARG A 228 9.91 26.97 3.90
CA ARG A 228 9.95 26.67 2.47
C ARG A 228 11.40 26.70 1.95
N PRO A 229 11.76 25.86 0.95
CA PRO A 229 13.04 25.97 0.29
C PRO A 229 13.24 27.36 -0.30
N GLN A 230 14.47 27.87 -0.28
CA GLN A 230 14.81 29.20 -0.81
C GLN A 230 15.78 29.09 -2.01
N GLY A 231 15.59 29.97 -2.98
CA GLY A 231 16.45 30.00 -4.17
C GLY A 231 16.41 28.69 -4.97
N HIS A 232 17.56 28.06 -5.14
CA HIS A 232 17.74 26.79 -5.87
C HIS A 232 17.86 25.57 -4.94
N GLU A 233 17.44 25.69 -3.69
CA GLU A 233 17.50 24.59 -2.72
C GLU A 233 16.59 23.44 -3.15
N ILE A 234 17.14 22.22 -3.21
CA ILE A 234 16.37 20.99 -3.34
C ILE A 234 15.79 20.71 -1.95
N GLY A 235 14.47 20.96 -1.76
CA GLY A 235 13.82 20.76 -0.48
C GLY A 235 13.64 19.29 -0.11
N LEU A 236 13.29 19.04 1.16
CA LEU A 236 12.79 17.75 1.65
C LEU A 236 11.28 17.66 1.49
N PRO A 237 10.71 16.52 1.12
CA PRO A 237 9.27 16.31 1.19
C PRO A 237 8.76 16.50 2.64
N VAL A 238 7.58 17.07 2.78
CA VAL A 238 6.94 17.26 4.09
C VAL A 238 6.05 16.06 4.41
N LEU A 239 6.34 15.38 5.51
CA LEU A 239 5.49 14.33 6.04
C LEU A 239 4.25 14.95 6.72
N LYS A 240 3.10 14.80 6.10
CA LYS A 240 1.77 15.12 6.64
C LYS A 240 0.97 13.84 6.90
N ILE A 241 -0.26 13.99 7.35
CA ILE A 241 -1.17 12.85 7.61
C ILE A 241 -1.45 12.03 6.34
N LYS A 242 -1.54 12.70 5.16
CA LYS A 242 -1.72 12.05 3.86
C LYS A 242 -0.55 11.10 3.57
N GLU A 243 0.67 11.62 3.62
CA GLU A 243 1.90 10.88 3.34
C GLU A 243 2.11 9.75 4.36
N LEU A 244 1.82 10.00 5.66
CA LEU A 244 1.91 8.97 6.69
C LEU A 244 0.94 7.80 6.42
N ARG A 245 -0.29 8.09 6.01
CA ARG A 245 -1.29 7.07 5.65
C ARG A 245 -0.92 6.34 4.36
N GLN A 246 -0.34 7.04 3.40
CA GLN A 246 0.11 6.49 2.13
C GLN A 246 1.38 5.64 2.28
N GLY A 247 2.19 5.90 3.33
CA GLY A 247 3.47 5.24 3.59
C GLY A 247 4.63 5.77 2.73
N SER A 248 4.40 6.81 1.92
CA SER A 248 5.40 7.45 1.06
C SER A 248 5.07 8.90 0.77
N CYS A 249 6.07 9.69 0.44
CA CYS A 249 5.93 10.98 -0.23
C CYS A 249 5.92 10.77 -1.75
N ASP A 250 5.27 11.67 -2.47
CA ASP A 250 5.18 11.71 -3.93
C ASP A 250 5.46 13.13 -4.47
N ASP A 251 5.44 13.31 -5.79
CA ASP A 251 5.70 14.59 -6.47
C ASP A 251 4.70 15.70 -6.08
N SER A 252 3.55 15.34 -5.51
CA SER A 252 2.55 16.28 -4.99
C SER A 252 2.81 16.70 -3.55
N SER A 253 3.78 16.07 -2.87
CA SER A 253 4.13 16.40 -1.48
C SER A 253 4.80 17.76 -1.41
N GLU A 254 4.38 18.60 -0.45
CA GLU A 254 5.02 19.90 -0.24
C GLU A 254 6.49 19.73 0.15
N LEU A 255 7.32 20.72 -0.17
CA LEU A 255 8.72 20.72 0.19
C LEU A 255 9.02 21.70 1.33
N CYS A 256 9.96 21.33 2.18
CA CYS A 256 10.56 22.19 3.19
C CYS A 256 12.08 22.31 2.99
N SER A 257 12.67 23.34 3.60
CA SER A 257 14.10 23.58 3.55
C SER A 257 14.91 22.46 4.24
N LEU A 258 16.09 22.18 3.72
CA LEU A 258 17.08 21.29 4.36
C LEU A 258 17.65 21.86 5.66
N SER A 259 17.52 23.19 5.88
CA SER A 259 18.08 23.89 7.04
C SER A 259 17.21 23.80 8.31
N ILE A 260 16.11 23.03 8.31
CA ILE A 260 15.39 22.70 9.53
C ILE A 260 16.28 21.94 10.50
N LYS A 261 16.01 22.09 11.83
CA LYS A 261 16.82 21.38 12.84
C LYS A 261 16.69 19.86 12.65
N PRO A 262 17.78 19.10 12.88
CA PRO A 262 17.83 17.65 12.65
C PRO A 262 16.74 16.86 13.39
N GLU A 263 16.28 17.32 14.54
CA GLU A 263 15.22 16.68 15.32
C GLU A 263 13.89 16.59 14.58
N TYR A 264 13.62 17.53 13.62
CA TYR A 264 12.43 17.57 12.78
C TYR A 264 12.60 16.85 11.45
N ILE A 265 13.77 16.29 11.19
CA ILE A 265 14.01 15.42 10.04
C ILE A 265 13.62 14.00 10.43
N ILE A 266 12.76 13.41 9.62
CA ILE A 266 12.28 12.04 9.78
C ILE A 266 13.05 11.11 8.87
N HIS A 267 13.39 9.95 9.40
CA HIS A 267 14.09 8.88 8.69
C HIS A 267 13.29 7.56 8.75
N ASN A 268 13.68 6.61 7.91
CA ASN A 268 13.13 5.26 7.96
C ASN A 268 13.33 4.65 9.36
N GLY A 269 12.26 4.05 9.88
CA GLY A 269 12.23 3.46 11.21
C GLY A 269 11.82 4.42 12.33
N ASP A 270 11.54 5.69 12.05
CA ASP A 270 10.99 6.62 13.05
C ASP A 270 9.51 6.30 13.31
N VAL A 271 9.12 6.33 14.57
CA VAL A 271 7.72 6.17 14.99
C VAL A 271 7.03 7.53 14.92
N ILE A 272 5.94 7.59 14.15
CA ILE A 272 5.18 8.82 13.90
C ILE A 272 3.75 8.63 14.39
N PHE A 273 3.25 9.61 15.13
CA PHE A 273 1.89 9.64 15.63
C PHE A 273 1.16 10.91 15.16
N SER A 274 0.07 10.72 14.41
CA SER A 274 -0.84 11.80 14.03
C SER A 274 -1.81 12.08 15.16
N TRP A 275 -1.78 13.29 15.74
CA TRP A 275 -2.57 13.67 16.89
C TRP A 275 -3.77 14.59 16.55
N SER A 276 -3.97 14.93 15.28
CA SER A 276 -5.09 15.76 14.81
C SER A 276 -5.68 15.20 13.51
N GLY A 277 -6.94 15.53 13.24
CA GLY A 277 -7.66 15.04 12.08
C GLY A 277 -7.83 13.51 12.10
N SER A 278 -7.18 12.80 11.20
CA SER A 278 -7.17 11.34 11.23
C SER A 278 -6.01 10.83 12.07
N LEU A 279 -6.32 10.40 13.30
CA LEU A 279 -5.31 9.85 14.20
C LEU A 279 -4.84 8.49 13.70
N LEU A 280 -3.52 8.31 13.64
CA LEU A 280 -2.85 7.04 13.37
C LEU A 280 -1.44 7.05 13.94
N VAL A 281 -0.92 5.90 14.26
CA VAL A 281 0.48 5.68 14.60
C VAL A 281 1.07 4.68 13.63
N ASP A 282 2.25 4.98 13.10
CA ASP A 282 2.98 4.06 12.23
C ASP A 282 4.49 4.26 12.34
N ILE A 283 5.24 3.26 11.89
CA ILE A 283 6.69 3.33 11.73
C ILE A 283 6.96 3.79 10.30
N TRP A 284 7.53 4.97 10.15
CA TRP A 284 7.79 5.53 8.83
C TRP A 284 8.88 4.77 8.09
N CYS A 285 8.64 4.45 6.81
CA CYS A 285 9.61 3.81 5.94
C CYS A 285 9.65 4.46 4.54
N GLY A 286 9.08 5.66 4.40
CA GLY A 286 8.93 6.39 3.14
C GLY A 286 10.14 7.27 2.75
N GLY A 287 11.28 7.17 3.45
CA GLY A 287 12.48 7.97 3.17
C GLY A 287 12.61 9.18 4.08
N THR A 288 13.56 10.07 3.75
CA THR A 288 13.83 11.27 4.55
C THR A 288 12.81 12.36 4.23
N CYS A 289 12.24 12.98 5.26
CA CYS A 289 11.23 14.04 5.11
C CYS A 289 11.20 14.97 6.33
N GLY A 290 10.52 16.12 6.20
CA GLY A 290 10.33 17.08 7.29
C GLY A 290 9.03 16.83 8.06
N LEU A 291 9.05 16.91 9.39
CA LEU A 291 7.93 16.62 10.29
C LEU A 291 6.94 17.77 10.37
N ASN A 292 5.72 17.58 9.87
CA ASN A 292 4.65 18.57 9.93
C ASN A 292 4.05 18.75 11.34
N GLN A 293 3.56 19.95 11.66
CA GLN A 293 2.99 20.35 12.96
C GLN A 293 1.84 19.47 13.48
N HIS A 294 1.19 18.68 12.64
CA HIS A 294 0.07 17.80 13.01
C HIS A 294 0.51 16.37 13.38
N LEU A 295 1.82 16.16 13.44
CA LEU A 295 2.43 14.88 13.75
C LEU A 295 3.41 15.02 14.92
N PHE A 296 3.51 13.95 15.71
CA PHE A 296 4.60 13.76 16.66
C PHE A 296 5.62 12.77 16.08
N LYS A 297 6.91 13.08 16.24
CA LYS A 297 7.99 12.07 16.23
C LYS A 297 8.08 11.51 17.65
N VAL A 298 7.96 10.19 17.77
CA VAL A 298 8.00 9.51 19.07
C VAL A 298 9.35 8.83 19.21
N THR A 299 10.08 9.18 20.27
CA THR A 299 11.44 8.67 20.55
C THR A 299 11.57 8.28 22.01
N SER A 300 12.54 7.43 22.35
CA SER A 300 12.92 7.13 23.72
C SER A 300 14.43 6.93 23.78
N ASP A 301 15.05 7.36 24.88
CA ASP A 301 16.45 7.10 25.19
C ASP A 301 16.63 5.82 26.02
N VAL A 302 15.51 5.24 26.49
CA VAL A 302 15.49 4.10 27.42
C VAL A 302 14.87 2.86 26.80
N TYR A 303 13.80 3.03 26.04
CA TYR A 303 13.00 1.93 25.51
C TYR A 303 13.12 1.82 24.00
N ASP A 304 13.07 0.59 23.48
CA ASP A 304 13.10 0.29 22.06
C ASP A 304 11.77 0.62 21.36
N LYS A 305 11.82 0.78 20.04
CA LYS A 305 10.69 1.24 19.19
C LYS A 305 9.43 0.43 19.37
N TRP A 306 9.54 -0.88 19.48
CA TRP A 306 8.39 -1.76 19.63
C TRP A 306 7.55 -1.41 20.86
N PHE A 307 8.20 -1.03 21.98
CA PHE A 307 7.54 -0.79 23.25
C PHE A 307 6.66 0.47 23.21
N TYR A 308 7.24 1.62 22.86
CA TYR A 308 6.45 2.85 22.80
C TYR A 308 5.52 2.91 21.58
N TYR A 309 5.85 2.20 20.49
CA TYR A 309 4.95 2.07 19.35
C TYR A 309 3.68 1.29 19.73
N LEU A 310 3.81 0.10 20.30
CA LEU A 310 2.66 -0.74 20.67
C LEU A 310 1.81 -0.10 21.77
N TRP A 311 2.40 0.54 22.76
CA TRP A 311 1.64 1.28 23.77
C TRP A 311 0.89 2.47 23.17
N THR A 312 1.49 3.24 22.26
CA THR A 312 0.80 4.32 21.55
C THR A 312 -0.34 3.78 20.69
N ALA A 313 -0.11 2.66 19.98
CA ALA A 313 -1.12 1.98 19.17
C ALA A 313 -2.27 1.41 20.01
N HIS A 314 -1.98 0.87 21.21
CA HIS A 314 -2.99 0.39 22.15
C HIS A 314 -3.99 1.49 22.54
N HIS A 315 -3.50 2.70 22.82
CA HIS A 315 -4.33 3.83 23.22
C HIS A 315 -5.02 4.55 22.05
N LEU A 316 -4.71 4.19 20.79
CA LEU A 316 -5.21 4.91 19.61
C LEU A 316 -6.74 4.97 19.55
N ALA A 317 -7.44 3.87 19.82
CA ALA A 317 -8.91 3.84 19.81
C ALA A 317 -9.53 4.82 20.82
N ARG A 318 -8.95 4.89 22.03
CA ARG A 318 -9.34 5.87 23.06
C ARG A 318 -9.09 7.30 22.59
N PHE A 319 -7.95 7.57 21.98
CA PHE A 319 -7.62 8.90 21.46
C PHE A 319 -8.56 9.32 20.33
N ILE A 320 -8.94 8.40 19.43
CA ILE A 320 -9.93 8.65 18.38
C ILE A 320 -11.29 9.03 19.00
N ALA A 321 -11.75 8.31 20.02
CA ALA A 321 -13.00 8.62 20.71
C ALA A 321 -12.95 10.02 21.36
N ILE A 322 -11.86 10.38 22.06
CA ILE A 322 -11.67 11.71 22.67
C ILE A 322 -11.65 12.81 21.60
N ALA A 323 -11.00 12.59 20.46
CA ALA A 323 -10.96 13.53 19.38
C ALA A 323 -12.35 13.74 18.73
N ALA A 324 -13.13 12.70 18.59
CA ALA A 324 -14.50 12.76 18.07
C ALA A 324 -15.45 13.55 18.97
N ASP A 325 -15.37 13.38 20.30
CA ASP A 325 -16.21 14.12 21.26
C ASP A 325 -15.91 15.61 21.29
N LYS A 326 -14.69 16.03 20.93
CA LYS A 326 -14.26 17.45 20.94
C LYS A 326 -14.42 18.15 19.58
N ALA A 327 -14.99 17.49 18.58
CA ALA A 327 -15.03 17.99 17.20
C ALA A 327 -16.11 19.05 16.98
N THR A 328 -15.79 20.32 17.20
CA THR A 328 -16.50 21.42 16.54
C THR A 328 -15.83 21.86 15.23
N THR A 329 -14.55 21.50 14.99
CA THR A 329 -13.83 21.83 13.75
C THR A 329 -12.83 20.73 13.34
N MET A 330 -11.73 20.54 14.05
CA MET A 330 -10.78 19.42 13.82
C MET A 330 -10.52 18.74 15.15
N GLY A 331 -10.97 17.48 15.27
CA GLY A 331 -10.67 16.68 16.45
C GLY A 331 -9.16 16.56 16.66
N HIS A 332 -8.69 16.88 17.85
CA HIS A 332 -7.30 16.73 18.23
C HIS A 332 -7.18 16.29 19.69
N ILE A 333 -6.10 15.61 20.02
CA ILE A 333 -5.77 15.27 21.39
C ILE A 333 -4.73 16.23 21.96
N LYS A 334 -4.88 16.57 23.23
CA LYS A 334 -3.89 17.36 23.95
C LYS A 334 -2.82 16.46 24.56
N ARG A 335 -1.63 17.01 24.81
CA ARG A 335 -0.51 16.32 25.49
C ARG A 335 -0.91 15.73 26.84
N GLU A 336 -1.86 16.34 27.55
CA GLU A 336 -2.43 15.85 28.79
C GLU A 336 -3.07 14.45 28.67
N GLU A 337 -3.60 14.10 27.49
CA GLU A 337 -4.19 12.78 27.25
C GLU A 337 -3.11 11.67 27.15
N LEU A 338 -1.89 12.03 26.72
CA LEU A 338 -0.74 11.11 26.76
C LEU A 338 -0.31 10.81 28.21
N ALA A 339 -0.36 11.82 29.08
CA ALA A 339 -0.06 11.64 30.52
C ALA A 339 -1.11 10.80 31.26
N LYS A 340 -2.35 10.71 30.71
CA LYS A 340 -3.42 9.85 31.26
C LYS A 340 -3.46 8.46 30.64
N ALA A 341 -2.64 8.19 29.65
CA ALA A 341 -2.57 6.91 28.96
C ALA A 341 -1.67 5.96 29.76
N GLU A 342 -2.27 5.14 30.61
CA GLU A 342 -1.57 4.22 31.50
C GLU A 342 -0.78 3.17 30.72
N VAL A 343 0.44 2.91 31.12
CA VAL A 343 1.31 1.85 30.59
C VAL A 343 1.86 1.02 31.74
N LEU A 344 2.13 -0.25 31.47
CA LEU A 344 2.85 -1.11 32.37
C LEU A 344 4.32 -1.19 31.97
N ILE A 345 5.20 -0.89 32.89
CA ILE A 345 6.64 -0.86 32.68
C ILE A 345 7.23 -2.04 33.39
N PRO A 346 7.82 -3.01 32.68
CA PRO A 346 8.43 -4.20 33.28
C PRO A 346 9.70 -3.84 34.04
N CYS A 347 10.18 -4.75 34.91
CA CYS A 347 11.53 -4.69 35.46
C CYS A 347 12.55 -4.90 34.33
N GLU A 348 13.80 -4.53 34.56
CA GLU A 348 14.88 -4.58 33.58
C GLU A 348 15.11 -5.99 33.01
N GLU A 349 15.01 -7.02 33.85
CA GLU A 349 15.19 -8.42 33.45
C GLU A 349 14.09 -8.87 32.47
N ASP A 350 12.82 -8.61 32.81
CA ASP A 350 11.68 -8.94 31.96
C ASP A 350 11.69 -8.11 30.65
N TYR A 351 12.01 -6.81 30.77
CA TYR A 351 12.14 -5.97 29.59
C TYR A 351 13.19 -6.52 28.61
N THR A 352 14.37 -6.89 29.13
CA THR A 352 15.45 -7.46 28.31
C THR A 352 15.01 -8.75 27.62
N SER A 353 14.28 -9.61 28.37
CA SER A 353 13.71 -10.84 27.78
C SER A 353 12.73 -10.55 26.65
N PHE A 354 11.76 -9.66 26.84
CA PHE A 354 10.83 -9.26 25.78
C PHE A 354 11.55 -8.60 24.62
N ASN A 355 12.52 -7.74 24.90
CA ASN A 355 13.26 -7.02 23.86
C ASN A 355 14.03 -7.97 22.94
N SER A 356 14.58 -9.06 23.50
CA SER A 356 15.28 -10.09 22.71
C SER A 356 14.39 -10.75 21.63
N ILE A 357 13.08 -10.76 21.84
CA ILE A 357 12.07 -11.32 20.91
C ILE A 357 11.48 -10.21 20.01
N MET A 358 11.11 -9.09 20.61
CA MET A 358 10.33 -8.05 19.94
C MET A 358 11.17 -7.18 19.00
N GLN A 359 12.40 -6.84 19.39
CA GLN A 359 13.28 -5.99 18.59
C GLN A 359 13.58 -6.60 17.21
N PRO A 360 14.01 -7.87 17.08
CA PRO A 360 14.25 -8.49 15.77
C PRO A 360 12.99 -8.51 14.86
N ILE A 361 11.81 -8.70 15.46
CA ILE A 361 10.54 -8.67 14.69
C ILE A 361 10.34 -7.28 14.08
N PHE A 362 10.48 -6.22 14.87
CA PHE A 362 10.28 -4.86 14.37
C PHE A 362 11.38 -4.41 13.40
N GLU A 363 12.62 -4.81 13.63
CA GLU A 363 13.72 -4.58 12.67
C GLU A 363 13.45 -5.24 11.32
N LEU A 364 12.95 -6.47 11.31
CA LEU A 364 12.60 -7.17 10.10
C LEU A 364 11.39 -6.52 9.39
N ILE A 365 10.38 -6.09 10.13
CA ILE A 365 9.23 -5.33 9.57
C ILE A 365 9.73 -4.07 8.87
N ILE A 366 10.60 -3.30 9.51
CA ILE A 366 11.17 -2.07 8.94
C ILE A 366 12.00 -2.38 7.69
N SER A 367 12.88 -3.38 7.78
CA SER A 367 13.72 -3.81 6.65
C SER A 367 12.89 -4.22 5.43
N ASN A 368 11.87 -5.05 5.63
CA ASN A 368 10.97 -5.50 4.57
C ASN A 368 10.16 -4.36 3.95
N ARG A 369 9.73 -3.35 4.74
CA ARG A 369 9.06 -2.15 4.21
C ARG A 369 9.98 -1.31 3.33
N ILE A 370 11.24 -1.13 3.77
CA ILE A 370 12.26 -0.39 3.01
C ILE A 370 12.59 -1.14 1.70
N GLU A 371 12.78 -2.46 1.78
CA GLU A 371 13.02 -3.29 0.60
C GLU A 371 11.85 -3.20 -0.39
N SER A 372 10.61 -3.35 0.07
CA SER A 372 9.42 -3.26 -0.78
C SER A 372 9.32 -1.93 -1.51
N ARG A 373 9.67 -0.83 -0.84
CA ARG A 373 9.71 0.50 -1.48
C ARG A 373 10.80 0.58 -2.56
N LYS A 374 12.00 0.03 -2.30
CA LYS A 374 13.08 0.00 -3.28
C LYS A 374 12.70 -0.86 -4.49
N LEU A 375 12.07 -2.00 -4.27
CA LEU A 375 11.58 -2.88 -5.33
C LEU A 375 10.52 -2.20 -6.19
N ALA A 376 9.58 -1.48 -5.59
CA ALA A 376 8.57 -0.72 -6.31
C ALA A 376 9.20 0.41 -7.15
N ALA A 377 10.13 1.18 -6.56
CA ALA A 377 10.83 2.25 -7.28
C ALA A 377 11.66 1.68 -8.46
N LEU A 378 12.38 0.59 -8.25
CA LEU A 378 13.16 -0.08 -9.29
C LEU A 378 12.25 -0.59 -10.42
N ARG A 379 11.15 -1.25 -10.08
CA ARG A 379 10.15 -1.72 -11.04
C ARG A 379 9.61 -0.58 -11.90
N ASP A 380 9.22 0.53 -11.27
CA ASP A 380 8.60 1.67 -11.94
C ASP A 380 9.61 2.47 -12.78
N GLU A 381 10.89 2.45 -12.41
CA GLU A 381 11.99 3.00 -13.20
C GLU A 381 12.36 2.11 -14.39
N LEU A 382 12.39 0.79 -14.19
CA LEU A 382 12.79 -0.16 -15.23
C LEU A 382 11.73 -0.30 -16.32
N LEU A 383 10.45 -0.29 -15.98
CA LEU A 383 9.39 -0.56 -16.95
C LEU A 383 9.44 0.35 -18.19
N PRO A 384 9.52 1.69 -18.10
CA PRO A 384 9.65 2.53 -19.28
C PRO A 384 10.91 2.22 -20.10
N LYS A 385 12.04 1.97 -19.44
CA LYS A 385 13.34 1.69 -20.09
C LYS A 385 13.33 0.36 -20.84
N LEU A 386 12.65 -0.64 -20.31
CA LEU A 386 12.43 -1.93 -20.95
C LEU A 386 11.50 -1.79 -22.16
N MET A 387 10.44 -1.01 -22.02
CA MET A 387 9.46 -0.79 -23.11
C MET A 387 10.02 0.03 -24.27
N THR A 388 11.00 0.90 -24.00
CA THR A 388 11.68 1.71 -25.04
C THR A 388 13.01 1.10 -25.55
N GLY A 389 13.37 -0.10 -25.03
CA GLY A 389 14.63 -0.75 -25.38
C GLY A 389 15.88 -0.01 -24.92
N GLU A 390 15.76 0.89 -23.95
CA GLU A 390 16.91 1.56 -23.32
C GLU A 390 17.75 0.55 -22.53
N ILE A 391 17.09 -0.46 -21.96
CA ILE A 391 17.71 -1.61 -21.29
C ILE A 391 17.43 -2.85 -22.15
N ASP A 392 18.49 -3.54 -22.54
CA ASP A 392 18.39 -4.83 -23.21
C ASP A 392 18.11 -5.93 -22.18
N VAL A 393 17.06 -6.71 -22.43
CA VAL A 393 16.65 -7.80 -21.55
C VAL A 393 17.15 -9.17 -22.02
N SER A 394 17.79 -9.27 -23.19
CA SER A 394 18.27 -10.53 -23.76
C SER A 394 19.30 -11.23 -22.87
N ASP A 395 20.02 -10.48 -22.05
CA ASP A 395 21.08 -10.95 -21.14
C ASP A 395 20.62 -11.12 -19.67
N VAL A 396 19.36 -10.81 -19.34
CA VAL A 396 18.84 -10.92 -17.97
C VAL A 396 18.47 -12.37 -17.68
N GLN A 397 19.26 -13.04 -16.85
CA GLN A 397 18.92 -14.32 -16.25
C GLN A 397 18.21 -14.07 -14.91
N LEU A 398 16.93 -14.50 -14.77
CA LEU A 398 16.09 -14.39 -13.56
C LEU A 398 16.10 -15.66 -12.74
#